data_dc5589772013c55fd5ddf98647fd7bb1
#
_entry.id   dc5589772013c55fd5ddf98647fd7bb1
#
_cell.length_a   1.000
_cell.length_b   1.000
_cell.length_c   1.000
_cell.angle_alpha   90.00
_cell.angle_beta   90.00
_cell.angle_gamma   90.00
#
_symmetry.space_group_name_H-M   'P 1'
#
loop_
_entity.id
_entity.type
_entity.pdbx_description
1 polymer ?
#
loop_
_entity_poly.entity_id
_entity_poly.type
_entity_poly.pdbx_seq_one_letter_code
_entity_poly.pdbx_strand_id
1 'polypeptide(L)'
;NEYEFKEDNLNSTIKVETHNHPTAISPYPGASTGSGGEIRDEGATGRGAKPKIGLVGFNVSNLRIPNLLRSWEKNELKPSRIASPLDIMIEAPIGAAAFNNEFGRPSTLGYFRCFETDFDNNKAFGYHKPIMLAGGIGEVRDVNNFKLQIKEDYLVVVLGGPAMLIGLGGGAASSVSSGDSDEDLDFASVQRDNAEMERRCQEVINKCSSQENSFIEFIHDVGAGGLSNAIPELAKDSNLGVYIELSKIPNADKSMSPMEIWSNESQERYVLAIHKDNKNAFEKICQRERCEYAIVGHTTKEMSVKLYDEQNKNYPVDVPLSMLFGDLPITEMEVKEESVETLNEDNSEDIDLSDSITKVLQHPTVSSKSFLITIGDRTVSGMVARDQLVGPYQVPVSDYSLSLRSYTSNNGEVLSIGEKPTIALINPAASMRMALGEALTNMSGVVIKGLNNVQVSANWMAASGENSDDFALRSGVEALSKIAVDLKVSIPVGKDSLSMRTKWSENNSDYEVSSPLSGVITAMAPVDDVTESVTPELNTSDDTSILLIKLNNKNRLAGSIFSE
;
A
#
# COMPACT_ATOMS: atom_id res chain seq x y z
N ASN A 1 13.15 28.58 26.64
CA ASN A 1 13.11 27.47 25.69
C ASN A 1 13.94 27.86 24.48
N GLU A 2 15.14 27.29 24.35
CA GLU A 2 16.02 27.50 23.21
C GLU A 2 15.89 26.27 22.30
N TYR A 3 15.99 26.46 20.98
CA TYR A 3 16.12 25.37 20.05
C TYR A 3 17.57 24.86 20.11
N GLU A 4 17.74 23.57 20.27
CA GLU A 4 19.04 22.91 20.30
C GLU A 4 19.20 22.03 19.07
N PHE A 5 20.33 22.10 18.40
CA PHE A 5 20.66 21.17 17.31
C PHE A 5 21.07 19.83 17.93
N LYS A 6 20.42 18.75 17.49
CA LYS A 6 20.70 17.40 17.96
C LYS A 6 20.98 16.49 16.77
N GLU A 7 22.15 15.87 16.75
CA GLU A 7 22.43 14.80 15.81
C GLU A 7 21.75 13.51 16.28
N ASP A 8 21.16 12.78 15.34
CA ASP A 8 20.52 11.49 15.61
C ASP A 8 20.76 10.52 14.43
N ASN A 9 20.82 9.23 14.73
CA ASN A 9 20.89 8.20 13.71
C ASN A 9 19.46 7.77 13.35
N LEU A 10 19.13 7.90 12.07
CA LEU A 10 17.83 7.57 11.52
C LEU A 10 17.95 6.41 10.53
N ASN A 11 17.04 5.45 10.64
CA ASN A 11 16.86 4.39 9.66
C ASN A 11 15.62 4.70 8.82
N SER A 12 15.71 4.42 7.52
CA SER A 12 14.57 4.58 6.62
C SER A 12 13.61 3.42 6.78
N THR A 13 12.32 3.71 6.79
CA THR A 13 11.23 2.73 6.73
C THR A 13 10.62 2.73 5.34
N ILE A 14 10.07 1.61 4.91
CA ILE A 14 9.27 1.48 3.69
C ILE A 14 8.05 0.62 3.97
N LYS A 15 6.88 1.10 3.56
CA LYS A 15 5.63 0.35 3.59
C LYS A 15 4.90 0.54 2.27
N VAL A 16 4.44 -0.55 1.69
CA VAL A 16 3.58 -0.52 0.50
C VAL A 16 2.54 -1.61 0.63
N GLU A 17 1.27 -1.25 0.46
CA GLU A 17 0.15 -2.19 0.54
C GLU A 17 -0.96 -1.84 -0.45
N THR A 18 -2.00 -2.66 -0.52
CA THR A 18 -3.13 -2.49 -1.44
C THR A 18 -4.45 -2.41 -0.70
N HIS A 19 -5.36 -1.60 -1.25
CA HIS A 19 -6.72 -1.44 -0.74
C HIS A 19 -7.76 -1.61 -1.85
N ASN A 20 -7.78 -2.80 -2.45
CA ASN A 20 -8.41 -3.11 -3.73
C ASN A 20 -9.94 -3.17 -3.66
N HIS A 21 -10.49 -4.03 -2.79
CA HIS A 21 -11.94 -4.25 -2.69
C HIS A 21 -12.72 -3.00 -2.26
N PRO A 22 -12.33 -2.28 -1.19
CA PRO A 22 -13.02 -1.05 -0.81
C PRO A 22 -13.00 0.02 -1.90
N THR A 23 -11.91 0.11 -2.67
CA THR A 23 -11.79 1.04 -3.81
C THR A 23 -12.71 0.64 -4.97
N ALA A 24 -12.98 -0.66 -5.17
CA ALA A 24 -13.95 -1.13 -6.16
C ALA A 24 -15.39 -0.72 -5.81
N ILE A 25 -15.74 -0.76 -4.52
CA ILE A 25 -17.11 -0.50 -4.03
C ILE A 25 -17.36 1.00 -3.86
N SER A 26 -16.42 1.72 -3.24
CA SER A 26 -16.53 3.14 -2.96
C SER A 26 -15.16 3.81 -3.18
N PRO A 27 -14.89 4.30 -4.39
CA PRO A 27 -13.55 4.68 -4.81
C PRO A 27 -12.86 5.71 -3.93
N TYR A 28 -13.56 6.84 -3.62
CA TYR A 28 -12.98 7.90 -2.79
C TYR A 28 -12.65 7.40 -1.37
N PRO A 29 -13.61 6.90 -0.56
CA PRO A 29 -13.30 6.43 0.78
C PRO A 29 -12.33 5.24 0.79
N GLY A 30 -12.46 4.33 -0.18
CA GLY A 30 -11.59 3.17 -0.30
C GLY A 30 -10.12 3.54 -0.51
N ALA A 31 -9.83 4.50 -1.37
CA ALA A 31 -8.47 4.95 -1.61
C ALA A 31 -7.94 5.86 -0.50
N SER A 32 -8.81 6.68 0.09
CA SER A 32 -8.47 7.54 1.23
C SER A 32 -8.02 6.70 2.43
N THR A 33 -8.82 5.72 2.83
CA THR A 33 -8.50 4.82 3.95
C THR A 33 -7.33 3.88 3.64
N GLY A 34 -7.10 3.54 2.37
CA GLY A 34 -5.88 2.82 1.95
C GLY A 34 -4.61 3.62 2.23
N SER A 35 -4.62 4.92 1.93
CA SER A 35 -3.51 5.82 2.28
C SER A 35 -3.33 5.97 3.79
N GLY A 36 -4.43 6.07 4.54
CA GLY A 36 -4.41 6.12 6.00
C GLY A 36 -3.86 4.84 6.62
N GLY A 37 -4.26 3.66 6.11
CA GLY A 37 -3.78 2.36 6.58
C GLY A 37 -2.26 2.23 6.46
N GLU A 38 -1.73 2.59 5.32
CA GLU A 38 -0.29 2.57 5.08
C GLU A 38 0.47 3.51 6.02
N ILE A 39 -0.03 4.73 6.23
CA ILE A 39 0.55 5.71 7.16
C ILE A 39 0.57 5.16 8.59
N ARG A 40 -0.51 4.50 9.03
CA ARG A 40 -0.59 3.90 10.38
C ARG A 40 0.43 2.79 10.56
N ASP A 41 0.52 1.87 9.62
CA ASP A 41 1.51 0.79 9.64
C ASP A 41 2.93 1.35 9.74
N GLU A 42 3.22 2.38 8.93
CA GLU A 42 4.52 3.04 8.97
C GLU A 42 4.77 3.71 10.32
N GLY A 43 3.79 4.48 10.84
CA GLY A 43 3.88 5.15 12.14
C GLY A 43 4.05 4.18 13.30
N ALA A 44 3.53 2.94 13.20
CA ALA A 44 3.66 1.88 14.19
C ALA A 44 4.98 1.09 14.08
N THR A 45 5.84 1.40 13.12
CA THR A 45 7.13 0.70 12.94
C THR A 45 8.06 0.97 14.14
N GLY A 46 8.68 -0.08 14.65
CA GLY A 46 9.55 -0.02 15.82
C GLY A 46 8.78 0.45 17.08
N ARG A 47 9.21 1.57 17.66
CA ARG A 47 8.52 2.26 18.77
C ARG A 47 8.02 3.64 18.36
N GLY A 48 7.58 3.76 17.12
CA GLY A 48 7.06 4.97 16.49
C GLY A 48 8.03 5.55 15.47
N ALA A 49 7.70 5.35 14.19
CA ALA A 49 8.35 5.98 13.05
C ALA A 49 7.58 7.23 12.62
N LYS A 50 8.19 8.00 11.72
CA LYS A 50 7.63 9.23 11.18
C LYS A 50 7.47 9.10 9.68
N PRO A 51 6.23 8.91 9.17
CA PRO A 51 5.92 8.92 7.74
C PRO A 51 6.36 10.22 7.09
N LYS A 52 7.03 10.13 5.93
CA LYS A 52 7.71 11.27 5.31
C LYS A 52 7.24 11.55 3.89
N ILE A 53 7.16 10.54 3.05
CA ILE A 53 6.83 10.63 1.62
C ILE A 53 5.82 9.55 1.28
N GLY A 54 4.78 9.90 0.52
CA GLY A 54 3.77 8.99 0.01
C GLY A 54 3.90 8.68 -1.48
N LEU A 55 3.33 7.55 -1.86
CA LEU A 55 3.14 7.12 -3.24
C LEU A 55 1.77 6.46 -3.42
N VAL A 56 1.21 6.54 -4.64
CA VAL A 56 -0.09 5.95 -4.96
C VAL A 56 -0.09 5.40 -6.38
N GLY A 57 -0.58 4.17 -6.57
CA GLY A 57 -0.67 3.54 -7.89
C GLY A 57 -2.02 2.88 -8.15
N PHE A 58 -2.41 2.81 -9.42
CA PHE A 58 -3.69 2.23 -9.82
C PHE A 58 -3.56 1.34 -11.06
N ASN A 59 -4.21 0.15 -10.98
CA ASN A 59 -4.54 -0.65 -12.16
C ASN A 59 -6.07 -0.74 -12.25
N VAL A 60 -6.63 -0.42 -13.41
CA VAL A 60 -8.06 -0.51 -13.68
C VAL A 60 -8.32 -1.15 -15.04
N SER A 61 -9.53 -1.66 -15.26
CA SER A 61 -10.01 -2.07 -16.58
C SER A 61 -10.13 -0.85 -17.51
N ASN A 62 -10.55 -1.07 -18.76
CA ASN A 62 -10.66 -0.02 -19.77
C ASN A 62 -11.55 1.14 -19.31
N LEU A 63 -11.08 2.37 -19.50
CA LEU A 63 -11.73 3.57 -18.97
C LEU A 63 -13.03 3.95 -19.68
N ARG A 64 -13.16 3.65 -20.97
CA ARG A 64 -14.33 4.00 -21.80
C ARG A 64 -14.73 5.47 -21.65
N ILE A 65 -13.75 6.35 -21.84
CA ILE A 65 -13.93 7.80 -21.65
C ILE A 65 -15.02 8.31 -22.63
N PRO A 66 -16.10 8.97 -22.14
CA PRO A 66 -17.18 9.48 -22.99
C PRO A 66 -16.64 10.39 -24.10
N ASN A 67 -17.13 10.21 -25.32
CA ASN A 67 -16.71 10.92 -26.54
C ASN A 67 -15.24 10.69 -26.96
N LEU A 68 -14.55 9.73 -26.32
CA LEU A 68 -13.16 9.39 -26.63
C LEU A 68 -12.94 7.87 -26.56
N LEU A 69 -13.95 7.06 -26.92
CA LEU A 69 -13.84 5.60 -26.97
C LEU A 69 -12.76 5.19 -27.95
N ARG A 70 -11.93 4.25 -27.51
CA ARG A 70 -10.88 3.66 -28.32
C ARG A 70 -11.42 2.48 -29.12
N SER A 71 -10.76 2.12 -30.21
CA SER A 71 -11.20 1.03 -31.11
C SER A 71 -11.23 -0.34 -30.43
N TRP A 72 -10.40 -0.55 -29.40
CA TRP A 72 -10.33 -1.77 -28.60
C TRP A 72 -11.29 -1.80 -27.40
N GLU A 73 -11.87 -0.64 -26.99
CA GLU A 73 -12.81 -0.56 -25.88
C GLU A 73 -14.21 -0.96 -26.33
N LYS A 74 -14.66 -2.14 -25.90
CA LYS A 74 -16.03 -2.63 -26.14
C LYS A 74 -16.98 -2.19 -25.02
N ASN A 75 -18.24 -2.61 -25.13
CA ASN A 75 -19.24 -2.34 -24.10
C ASN A 75 -18.79 -2.84 -22.74
N GLU A 76 -19.02 -2.05 -21.71
CA GLU A 76 -18.69 -2.42 -20.34
C GLU A 76 -19.63 -3.55 -19.88
N LEU A 77 -19.03 -4.63 -19.37
CA LEU A 77 -19.71 -5.71 -18.70
C LEU A 77 -19.13 -5.83 -17.29
N LYS A 78 -19.92 -5.50 -16.27
CA LYS A 78 -19.49 -5.54 -14.86
C LYS A 78 -20.68 -5.70 -13.92
N PRO A 79 -20.48 -6.16 -12.67
CA PRO A 79 -21.51 -6.12 -11.65
C PRO A 79 -21.94 -4.68 -11.35
N SER A 80 -23.24 -4.48 -11.10
CA SER A 80 -23.79 -3.14 -10.79
C SER A 80 -23.19 -2.49 -9.54
N ARG A 81 -22.79 -3.30 -8.55
CA ARG A 81 -22.24 -2.85 -7.26
C ARG A 81 -20.79 -2.36 -7.32
N ILE A 82 -20.06 -2.61 -8.40
CA ILE A 82 -18.70 -2.15 -8.58
C ILE A 82 -18.72 -0.85 -9.38
N ALA A 83 -17.96 0.16 -8.94
CA ALA A 83 -17.79 1.40 -9.67
C ALA A 83 -17.16 1.15 -11.05
N SER A 84 -17.47 2.00 -12.04
CA SER A 84 -16.80 1.90 -13.33
C SER A 84 -15.31 2.22 -13.23
N PRO A 85 -14.45 1.69 -14.12
CA PRO A 85 -13.03 2.05 -14.14
C PRO A 85 -12.79 3.55 -14.25
N LEU A 86 -13.65 4.26 -14.97
CA LEU A 86 -13.58 5.72 -15.09
C LEU A 86 -13.93 6.41 -13.77
N ASP A 87 -15.00 5.99 -13.09
CA ASP A 87 -15.39 6.55 -11.79
C ASP A 87 -14.32 6.30 -10.75
N ILE A 88 -13.72 5.08 -10.75
CA ILE A 88 -12.58 4.77 -9.89
C ILE A 88 -11.44 5.77 -10.13
N MET A 89 -11.08 6.05 -11.39
CA MET A 89 -9.97 6.95 -11.70
C MET A 89 -10.29 8.43 -11.54
N ILE A 90 -11.56 8.80 -11.46
CA ILE A 90 -11.98 10.16 -11.09
C ILE A 90 -11.92 10.35 -9.57
N GLU A 91 -12.45 9.41 -8.80
CA GLU A 91 -12.68 9.57 -7.36
C GLU A 91 -11.53 9.06 -6.48
N ALA A 92 -10.99 7.86 -6.77
CA ALA A 92 -10.00 7.23 -5.90
C ALA A 92 -8.68 8.02 -5.79
N PRO A 93 -8.09 8.56 -6.86
CA PRO A 93 -6.90 9.41 -6.75
C PRO A 93 -7.14 10.66 -5.90
N ILE A 94 -8.35 11.24 -5.98
CA ILE A 94 -8.72 12.40 -5.16
C ILE A 94 -8.81 12.00 -3.69
N GLY A 95 -9.42 10.85 -3.39
CA GLY A 95 -9.50 10.32 -2.03
C GLY A 95 -8.13 10.10 -1.40
N ALA A 96 -7.23 9.42 -2.12
CA ALA A 96 -5.86 9.20 -1.67
C ALA A 96 -5.07 10.52 -1.49
N ALA A 97 -5.21 11.46 -2.43
CA ALA A 97 -4.57 12.76 -2.34
C ALA A 97 -5.12 13.58 -1.15
N ALA A 98 -6.44 13.59 -0.94
CA ALA A 98 -7.07 14.32 0.16
C ALA A 98 -6.54 13.85 1.52
N PHE A 99 -6.42 12.54 1.74
CA PHE A 99 -5.86 12.01 2.98
C PHE A 99 -4.42 12.48 3.20
N ASN A 100 -3.55 12.31 2.20
CA ASN A 100 -2.16 12.74 2.30
C ASN A 100 -2.02 14.26 2.51
N ASN A 101 -2.83 15.07 1.82
CA ASN A 101 -2.83 16.53 1.92
C ASN A 101 -3.23 16.98 3.33
N GLU A 102 -4.31 16.42 3.89
CA GLU A 102 -4.79 16.75 5.23
C GLU A 102 -3.84 16.24 6.32
N PHE A 103 -3.30 15.04 6.17
CA PHE A 103 -2.25 14.54 7.06
C PHE A 103 -0.97 15.39 6.97
N GLY A 104 -0.68 16.01 5.83
CA GLY A 104 0.49 16.85 5.59
C GLY A 104 1.74 16.08 5.15
N ARG A 105 1.56 15.02 4.35
CA ARG A 105 2.63 14.22 3.75
C ARG A 105 2.64 14.41 2.23
N PRO A 106 3.78 14.78 1.59
CA PRO A 106 3.82 14.94 0.14
C PRO A 106 3.70 13.58 -0.55
N SER A 107 2.92 13.53 -1.62
CA SER A 107 2.82 12.37 -2.51
C SER A 107 3.67 12.63 -3.75
N THR A 108 4.79 11.91 -3.89
CA THR A 108 5.85 12.25 -4.86
C THR A 108 6.12 11.19 -5.90
N LEU A 109 5.41 10.07 -5.84
CA LEU A 109 5.57 8.94 -6.77
C LEU A 109 4.24 8.25 -6.99
N GLY A 110 4.09 7.61 -8.16
CA GLY A 110 2.94 6.80 -8.45
C GLY A 110 3.03 6.16 -9.84
N TYR A 111 2.04 5.34 -10.16
CA TYR A 111 1.88 4.77 -11.48
C TYR A 111 0.41 4.60 -11.83
N PHE A 112 0.12 4.43 -13.10
CA PHE A 112 -1.21 4.13 -13.60
C PHE A 112 -1.15 3.13 -14.74
N ARG A 113 -2.01 2.11 -14.66
CA ARG A 113 -2.22 1.11 -15.72
C ARG A 113 -3.70 0.92 -16.00
N CYS A 114 -4.02 0.82 -17.28
CA CYS A 114 -5.34 0.46 -17.78
C CYS A 114 -5.16 -0.79 -18.66
N PHE A 115 -5.93 -1.86 -18.39
CA PHE A 115 -5.85 -3.09 -19.18
C PHE A 115 -7.11 -3.94 -19.04
N GLU A 116 -7.62 -4.43 -20.17
CA GLU A 116 -8.73 -5.38 -20.23
C GLU A 116 -8.69 -6.11 -21.58
N THR A 117 -8.88 -7.42 -21.56
CA THR A 117 -9.06 -8.20 -22.79
C THR A 117 -10.52 -8.32 -23.17
N ASP A 118 -10.79 -8.72 -24.41
CA ASP A 118 -12.12 -9.15 -24.81
C ASP A 118 -12.56 -10.40 -24.02
N PHE A 119 -13.88 -10.55 -23.84
CA PHE A 119 -14.44 -11.75 -23.26
C PHE A 119 -14.37 -12.92 -24.23
N ASP A 120 -13.77 -14.01 -23.78
CA ASP A 120 -13.83 -15.31 -24.39
C ASP A 120 -14.54 -16.28 -23.45
N ASN A 121 -15.65 -16.91 -23.92
CA ASN A 121 -16.47 -17.80 -23.10
C ASN A 121 -16.88 -17.19 -21.74
N ASN A 122 -17.25 -15.91 -21.74
CA ASN A 122 -17.61 -15.11 -20.56
C ASN A 122 -16.46 -14.89 -19.55
N LYS A 123 -15.23 -15.16 -19.91
CA LYS A 123 -14.04 -14.88 -19.12
C LYS A 123 -13.17 -13.83 -19.81
N ALA A 124 -12.59 -12.95 -19.03
CA ALA A 124 -11.64 -11.95 -19.51
C ALA A 124 -10.52 -11.72 -18.48
N PHE A 125 -9.40 -11.16 -18.93
CA PHE A 125 -8.41 -10.57 -18.06
C PHE A 125 -8.65 -9.06 -17.95
N GLY A 126 -8.50 -8.51 -16.72
CA GLY A 126 -8.69 -7.09 -16.45
C GLY A 126 -8.69 -6.80 -14.96
N TYR A 127 -9.02 -5.57 -14.62
CA TYR A 127 -8.98 -5.09 -13.26
C TYR A 127 -10.35 -4.54 -12.83
N HIS A 128 -11.41 -5.37 -12.90
CA HIS A 128 -12.72 -5.07 -12.35
C HIS A 128 -12.65 -4.95 -10.82
N LYS A 129 -11.86 -5.81 -10.18
CA LYS A 129 -11.29 -5.55 -8.86
C LYS A 129 -10.00 -4.77 -9.08
N PRO A 130 -9.96 -3.44 -8.87
CA PRO A 130 -8.80 -2.63 -9.19
C PRO A 130 -7.63 -2.98 -8.27
N ILE A 131 -6.42 -2.63 -8.67
CA ILE A 131 -5.32 -2.45 -7.75
C ILE A 131 -5.33 -0.99 -7.34
N MET A 132 -5.48 -0.74 -6.06
CA MET A 132 -5.17 0.54 -5.42
C MET A 132 -3.98 0.29 -4.51
N LEU A 133 -2.82 0.82 -4.90
CA LEU A 133 -1.57 0.71 -4.16
C LEU A 133 -1.33 2.01 -3.41
N ALA A 134 -1.14 1.92 -2.10
CA ALA A 134 -0.69 3.01 -1.26
C ALA A 134 0.63 2.64 -0.60
N GLY A 135 1.54 3.58 -0.49
CA GLY A 135 2.83 3.33 0.10
C GLY A 135 3.58 4.60 0.44
N GLY A 136 4.73 4.42 1.05
CA GLY A 136 5.59 5.52 1.40
C GLY A 136 6.88 5.09 2.06
N ILE A 137 7.63 6.10 2.40
CA ILE A 137 8.81 5.98 3.24
C ILE A 137 8.74 6.93 4.42
N GLY A 138 9.37 6.53 5.50
CA GLY A 138 9.57 7.36 6.67
C GLY A 138 10.92 7.14 7.31
N GLU A 139 10.99 7.55 8.55
CA GLU A 139 12.22 7.47 9.33
C GLU A 139 11.93 7.02 10.76
N VAL A 140 12.78 6.17 11.30
CA VAL A 140 12.75 5.74 12.69
C VAL A 140 14.13 5.96 13.32
N ARG A 141 14.15 6.49 14.55
CA ARG A 141 15.40 6.64 15.30
C ARG A 141 16.00 5.27 15.59
N ASP A 142 17.31 5.14 15.44
CA ASP A 142 18.01 3.87 15.67
C ASP A 142 17.69 3.25 17.04
N VAL A 143 17.58 4.07 18.07
CA VAL A 143 17.19 3.64 19.43
C VAL A 143 15.74 3.15 19.54
N ASN A 144 14.91 3.39 18.54
CA ASN A 144 13.49 3.02 18.47
C ASN A 144 13.19 1.92 17.43
N ASN A 145 14.20 1.35 16.78
CA ASN A 145 14.02 0.33 15.73
C ASN A 145 13.26 -0.91 16.18
N PHE A 146 13.39 -1.28 17.45
CA PHE A 146 12.79 -2.49 17.98
C PHE A 146 11.82 -2.16 19.10
N LYS A 147 10.72 -2.91 19.14
CA LYS A 147 9.79 -2.94 20.27
C LYS A 147 10.52 -3.48 21.48
N LEU A 148 10.25 -2.96 22.67
CA LEU A 148 10.88 -3.45 23.90
C LEU A 148 10.10 -4.64 24.46
N GLN A 149 10.79 -5.43 25.27
CA GLN A 149 10.15 -6.45 26.09
C GLN A 149 9.41 -5.76 27.25
N ILE A 150 8.09 -5.65 27.12
CA ILE A 150 7.23 -5.15 28.17
C ILE A 150 7.01 -6.21 29.26
N LYS A 151 6.49 -5.78 30.41
CA LYS A 151 6.25 -6.65 31.58
C LYS A 151 4.78 -6.63 31.99
N GLU A 152 4.43 -7.43 32.98
CA GLU A 152 3.15 -7.35 33.67
C GLU A 152 2.91 -5.93 34.21
N ASP A 153 1.64 -5.52 34.29
CA ASP A 153 1.18 -4.21 34.77
C ASP A 153 1.55 -3.00 33.89
N TYR A 154 1.96 -3.20 32.64
CA TYR A 154 2.03 -2.12 31.67
C TYR A 154 0.62 -1.70 31.26
N LEU A 155 0.42 -0.39 31.11
CA LEU A 155 -0.85 0.15 30.69
C LEU A 155 -1.07 -0.11 29.20
N VAL A 156 -2.22 -0.67 28.87
CA VAL A 156 -2.69 -0.81 27.47
C VAL A 156 -3.53 0.41 27.14
N VAL A 157 -3.12 1.15 26.12
CA VAL A 157 -3.73 2.41 25.70
C VAL A 157 -4.25 2.27 24.29
N VAL A 158 -5.48 2.70 24.05
CA VAL A 158 -6.00 3.02 22.72
C VAL A 158 -5.79 4.51 22.49
N LEU A 159 -5.02 4.85 21.46
CA LEU A 159 -4.75 6.22 21.03
C LEU A 159 -5.52 6.46 19.73
N GLY A 160 -6.25 7.57 19.62
CA GLY A 160 -7.00 7.95 18.42
C GLY A 160 -8.50 7.94 18.60
N GLY A 161 -9.23 7.92 17.50
CA GLY A 161 -10.69 8.12 17.44
C GLY A 161 -11.53 7.05 18.15
N PRO A 162 -12.81 7.34 18.39
CA PRO A 162 -13.71 6.40 19.04
C PRO A 162 -14.12 5.23 18.12
N ALA A 163 -14.57 4.14 18.73
CA ALA A 163 -15.25 3.07 18.03
C ALA A 163 -16.54 3.59 17.37
N MET A 164 -16.78 3.22 16.16
CA MET A 164 -17.96 3.52 15.35
C MET A 164 -18.43 2.27 14.63
N LEU A 165 -19.68 2.24 14.19
CA LEU A 165 -20.23 1.11 13.45
C LEU A 165 -19.82 1.16 11.97
N ILE A 166 -18.53 0.98 11.71
CA ILE A 166 -17.92 0.98 10.38
C ILE A 166 -16.88 -0.12 10.25
N GLY A 167 -16.68 -0.62 9.04
CA GLY A 167 -15.65 -1.60 8.70
C GLY A 167 -15.86 -2.97 9.34
N LEU A 168 -17.06 -3.32 9.80
CA LEU A 168 -17.33 -4.65 10.35
C LEU A 168 -17.15 -5.72 9.26
N GLY A 169 -16.22 -6.65 9.50
CA GLY A 169 -15.91 -7.71 8.56
C GLY A 169 -15.12 -7.27 7.31
N GLY A 170 -14.56 -6.06 7.28
CA GLY A 170 -13.83 -5.52 6.12
C GLY A 170 -12.65 -6.39 5.69
N GLY A 171 -11.87 -6.91 6.63
CA GLY A 171 -10.78 -7.84 6.36
C GLY A 171 -11.27 -9.14 5.70
N ALA A 172 -12.41 -9.69 6.13
CA ALA A 172 -13.01 -10.87 5.52
C ALA A 172 -13.53 -10.57 4.10
N ALA A 173 -14.23 -9.45 3.91
CA ALA A 173 -14.71 -9.02 2.59
C ALA A 173 -13.58 -8.81 1.57
N SER A 174 -12.44 -8.29 2.00
CA SER A 174 -11.28 -8.10 1.14
C SER A 174 -10.63 -9.41 0.69
N SER A 175 -10.79 -10.48 1.47
CA SER A 175 -10.16 -11.79 1.21
C SER A 175 -10.96 -12.69 0.27
N VAL A 176 -12.19 -12.33 -0.10
CA VAL A 176 -13.01 -13.07 -1.05
C VAL A 176 -13.03 -12.42 -2.43
N SER A 177 -13.44 -13.19 -3.45
CA SER A 177 -13.67 -12.66 -4.79
C SER A 177 -14.78 -11.61 -4.76
N SER A 178 -14.61 -10.50 -5.47
CA SER A 178 -15.67 -9.51 -5.61
C SER A 178 -16.84 -10.15 -6.37
N GLY A 179 -18.01 -10.18 -5.74
CA GLY A 179 -19.17 -10.86 -6.32
C GLY A 179 -19.72 -11.98 -5.46
N ASP A 180 -18.91 -12.57 -4.58
CA ASP A 180 -19.32 -13.69 -3.71
C ASP A 180 -19.87 -13.23 -2.35
N SER A 181 -19.75 -11.94 -2.01
CA SER A 181 -20.25 -11.34 -0.76
C SER A 181 -21.64 -10.74 -0.93
N ASP A 182 -22.36 -10.58 0.19
CA ASP A 182 -23.63 -9.86 0.26
C ASP A 182 -23.40 -8.35 0.00
N GLU A 183 -24.28 -7.70 -0.78
CA GLU A 183 -24.14 -6.29 -1.15
C GLU A 183 -24.17 -5.35 0.08
N ASP A 184 -25.06 -5.63 1.05
CA ASP A 184 -25.13 -4.85 2.28
C ASP A 184 -23.85 -4.99 3.11
N LEU A 185 -23.21 -6.17 3.11
CA LEU A 185 -21.94 -6.41 3.80
C LEU A 185 -20.79 -5.69 3.09
N ASP A 186 -20.77 -5.67 1.76
CA ASP A 186 -19.76 -4.95 0.99
C ASP A 186 -19.75 -3.45 1.36
N PHE A 187 -20.91 -2.80 1.38
CA PHE A 187 -21.01 -1.38 1.76
C PHE A 187 -20.71 -1.13 3.24
N ALA A 188 -21.13 -2.04 4.14
CA ALA A 188 -20.83 -1.94 5.57
C ALA A 188 -19.33 -2.13 5.87
N SER A 189 -18.62 -2.86 5.02
CA SER A 189 -17.17 -3.10 5.16
C SER A 189 -16.30 -1.90 4.79
N VAL A 190 -16.83 -0.93 4.05
CA VAL A 190 -16.09 0.27 3.67
C VAL A 190 -15.86 1.16 4.89
N GLN A 191 -14.61 1.46 5.12
CA GLN A 191 -14.17 2.31 6.21
C GLN A 191 -14.36 3.79 5.86
N ARG A 192 -14.22 4.68 6.85
CA ARG A 192 -14.24 6.13 6.68
C ARG A 192 -12.99 6.72 7.26
N ASP A 193 -12.45 7.70 6.57
CA ASP A 193 -11.19 8.37 6.88
C ASP A 193 -11.36 9.54 7.85
N ASN A 194 -10.30 9.81 8.61
CA ASN A 194 -10.14 11.00 9.43
C ASN A 194 -8.64 11.37 9.55
N ALA A 195 -8.09 11.91 8.48
CA ALA A 195 -6.66 12.20 8.37
C ALA A 195 -6.17 13.19 9.45
N GLU A 196 -7.04 14.11 9.92
CA GLU A 196 -6.72 15.00 11.05
C GLU A 196 -6.48 14.22 12.35
N MET A 197 -7.32 13.24 12.66
CA MET A 197 -7.12 12.40 13.85
C MET A 197 -5.83 11.61 13.75
N GLU A 198 -5.55 11.04 12.58
CA GLU A 198 -4.30 10.31 12.37
C GLU A 198 -3.08 11.21 12.51
N ARG A 199 -3.14 12.44 12.01
CA ARG A 199 -2.07 13.42 12.23
C ARG A 199 -1.88 13.73 13.71
N ARG A 200 -2.94 13.87 14.49
CA ARG A 200 -2.86 14.08 15.93
C ARG A 200 -2.21 12.90 16.64
N CYS A 201 -2.58 11.66 16.26
CA CYS A 201 -1.93 10.45 16.77
C CYS A 201 -0.43 10.45 16.44
N GLN A 202 -0.08 10.78 15.19
CA GLN A 202 1.31 10.84 14.76
C GLN A 202 2.12 11.90 15.53
N GLU A 203 1.55 13.04 15.86
CA GLU A 203 2.24 14.05 16.70
C GLU A 203 2.48 13.56 18.12
N VAL A 204 1.54 12.79 18.69
CA VAL A 204 1.76 12.12 19.99
C VAL A 204 2.90 11.11 19.88
N ILE A 205 2.88 10.26 18.84
CA ILE A 205 3.93 9.26 18.57
C ILE A 205 5.28 9.97 18.39
N ASN A 206 5.37 10.98 17.53
CA ASN A 206 6.57 11.75 17.28
C ASN A 206 7.16 12.35 18.58
N LYS A 207 6.29 12.89 19.42
CA LYS A 207 6.73 13.51 20.68
C LYS A 207 7.21 12.48 21.70
N CYS A 208 6.55 11.33 21.77
CA CYS A 208 6.97 10.24 22.64
C CYS A 208 8.30 9.64 22.16
N SER A 209 8.42 9.35 20.86
CA SER A 209 9.63 8.74 20.26
C SER A 209 10.84 9.68 20.23
N SER A 210 10.63 11.00 20.28
CA SER A 210 11.71 12.00 20.31
C SER A 210 12.36 12.16 21.69
N GLN A 211 11.80 11.58 22.76
CA GLN A 211 12.42 11.60 24.08
C GLN A 211 13.71 10.77 24.10
N GLU A 212 14.59 11.03 25.05
CA GLU A 212 15.81 10.21 25.26
C GLU A 212 15.44 8.74 25.49
N ASN A 213 14.43 8.50 26.34
CA ASN A 213 13.74 7.22 26.49
C ASN A 213 12.30 7.41 26.01
N SER A 214 11.93 6.74 24.92
CA SER A 214 10.56 6.80 24.42
C SER A 214 9.56 6.38 25.50
N PHE A 215 8.43 7.08 25.61
CA PHE A 215 7.35 6.67 26.52
C PHE A 215 6.56 5.48 25.97
N ILE A 216 6.66 5.25 24.65
CA ILE A 216 6.05 4.09 23.98
C ILE A 216 7.07 2.97 24.00
N GLU A 217 6.74 1.86 24.64
CA GLU A 217 7.58 0.67 24.66
C GLU A 217 7.14 -0.37 23.65
N PHE A 218 5.85 -0.38 23.35
CA PHE A 218 5.24 -1.18 22.29
C PHE A 218 4.14 -0.37 21.60
N ILE A 219 4.02 -0.50 20.29
CA ILE A 219 2.98 0.12 19.47
C ILE A 219 2.53 -0.86 18.38
N HIS A 220 1.23 -0.87 18.12
CA HIS A 220 0.60 -1.56 17.00
C HIS A 220 -0.48 -0.66 16.41
N ASP A 221 -0.62 -0.63 15.09
CA ASP A 221 -1.76 0.05 14.45
C ASP A 221 -3.05 -0.75 14.63
N VAL A 222 -4.19 -0.11 14.46
CA VAL A 222 -5.50 -0.76 14.47
C VAL A 222 -6.04 -0.78 13.03
N GLY A 223 -5.88 -1.92 12.40
CA GLY A 223 -6.34 -2.18 11.03
C GLY A 223 -7.51 -3.18 10.98
N ALA A 224 -7.38 -4.18 10.09
CA ALA A 224 -8.37 -5.23 9.91
C ALA A 224 -8.68 -5.97 11.22
N GLY A 225 -9.97 -6.21 11.48
CA GLY A 225 -10.44 -6.83 12.73
C GLY A 225 -10.45 -5.89 13.93
N GLY A 226 -10.01 -4.64 13.80
CA GLY A 226 -10.06 -3.65 14.87
C GLY A 226 -9.24 -4.03 16.10
N LEU A 227 -9.74 -3.69 17.28
CA LEU A 227 -9.09 -4.02 18.56
C LEU A 227 -9.03 -5.52 18.82
N SER A 228 -9.92 -6.31 18.19
CA SER A 228 -9.94 -7.77 18.32
C SER A 228 -8.73 -8.45 17.68
N ASN A 229 -8.01 -7.76 16.83
CA ASN A 229 -6.74 -8.18 16.25
C ASN A 229 -5.54 -7.49 16.92
N ALA A 230 -5.53 -6.16 16.97
CA ALA A 230 -4.38 -5.39 17.42
C ALA A 230 -3.97 -5.66 18.89
N ILE A 231 -4.93 -5.84 19.80
CA ILE A 231 -4.63 -6.12 21.22
C ILE A 231 -4.08 -7.54 21.44
N PRO A 232 -4.69 -8.59 20.87
CA PRO A 232 -4.09 -9.93 20.92
C PRO A 232 -2.70 -10.01 20.29
N GLU A 233 -2.42 -9.30 19.19
CA GLU A 233 -1.08 -9.26 18.58
C GLU A 233 -0.06 -8.59 19.50
N LEU A 234 -0.41 -7.48 20.15
CA LEU A 234 0.44 -6.85 21.18
C LEU A 234 0.75 -7.85 22.30
N ALA A 235 -0.24 -8.58 22.79
CA ALA A 235 -0.07 -9.57 23.85
C ALA A 235 0.86 -10.71 23.40
N LYS A 236 0.63 -11.28 22.21
CA LYS A 236 1.42 -12.37 21.64
C LYS A 236 2.89 -11.95 21.45
N ASP A 237 3.13 -10.83 20.81
CA ASP A 237 4.48 -10.35 20.51
C ASP A 237 5.28 -10.02 21.77
N SER A 238 4.58 -9.70 22.85
CA SER A 238 5.17 -9.43 24.17
C SER A 238 5.33 -10.69 25.03
N ASN A 239 4.80 -11.83 24.63
CA ASN A 239 4.70 -13.06 25.43
C ASN A 239 3.98 -12.84 26.78
N LEU A 240 2.93 -12.04 26.78
CA LEU A 240 2.09 -11.67 27.92
C LEU A 240 0.62 -11.88 27.59
N GLY A 241 -0.24 -11.85 28.60
CA GLY A 241 -1.67 -11.68 28.38
C GLY A 241 -2.10 -10.24 28.57
N VAL A 242 -3.40 -9.99 28.37
CA VAL A 242 -4.02 -8.68 28.59
C VAL A 242 -5.36 -8.81 29.28
N TYR A 243 -5.64 -7.85 30.17
CA TYR A 243 -6.96 -7.61 30.76
C TYR A 243 -7.48 -6.25 30.28
N ILE A 244 -8.63 -6.25 29.62
CA ILE A 244 -9.22 -5.08 28.97
C ILE A 244 -10.62 -4.85 29.56
N GLU A 245 -10.96 -3.60 29.84
CA GLU A 245 -12.27 -3.16 30.29
C GLU A 245 -13.03 -2.52 29.12
N LEU A 246 -14.06 -3.22 28.62
CA LEU A 246 -14.85 -2.80 27.46
C LEU A 246 -15.42 -1.39 27.61
N SER A 247 -15.92 -1.05 28.80
CA SER A 247 -16.51 0.26 29.11
C SER A 247 -15.53 1.44 29.02
N LYS A 248 -14.22 1.17 29.01
CA LYS A 248 -13.16 2.18 28.86
C LYS A 248 -12.78 2.45 27.41
N ILE A 249 -13.22 1.62 26.46
CA ILE A 249 -12.96 1.87 25.04
C ILE A 249 -13.81 3.05 24.57
N PRO A 250 -13.18 4.13 24.02
CA PRO A 250 -13.94 5.25 23.49
C PRO A 250 -14.93 4.79 22.43
N ASN A 251 -16.18 5.20 22.55
CA ASN A 251 -17.27 4.75 21.69
C ASN A 251 -18.19 5.93 21.35
N ALA A 252 -18.38 6.18 20.06
CA ALA A 252 -19.23 7.26 19.54
C ALA A 252 -20.73 6.91 19.61
N ASP A 253 -21.08 5.63 19.60
CA ASP A 253 -22.48 5.15 19.65
C ASP A 253 -22.69 4.17 20.82
N LYS A 254 -23.40 4.63 21.83
CA LYS A 254 -23.70 3.85 23.04
C LYS A 254 -24.59 2.63 22.81
N SER A 255 -25.20 2.49 21.62
CA SER A 255 -26.03 1.33 21.26
C SER A 255 -25.20 0.15 20.77
N MET A 256 -23.91 0.33 20.48
CA MET A 256 -23.02 -0.73 19.99
C MET A 256 -22.90 -1.87 21.00
N SER A 257 -23.03 -3.09 20.48
CA SER A 257 -22.80 -4.32 21.25
C SER A 257 -21.31 -4.50 21.59
N PRO A 258 -20.96 -5.35 22.56
CA PRO A 258 -19.58 -5.71 22.85
C PRO A 258 -18.77 -6.16 21.64
N MET A 259 -19.39 -6.96 20.75
CA MET A 259 -18.76 -7.43 19.51
C MET A 259 -18.44 -6.25 18.57
N GLU A 260 -19.39 -5.35 18.37
CA GLU A 260 -19.23 -4.19 17.50
C GLU A 260 -18.15 -3.23 18.03
N ILE A 261 -18.08 -3.01 19.36
CA ILE A 261 -17.02 -2.19 19.97
C ILE A 261 -15.64 -2.85 19.79
N TRP A 262 -15.58 -4.18 19.91
CA TRP A 262 -14.34 -4.93 19.89
C TRP A 262 -13.78 -5.17 18.49
N SER A 263 -14.66 -5.37 17.50
CA SER A 263 -14.28 -5.84 16.15
C SER A 263 -14.50 -4.82 15.03
N ASN A 264 -14.93 -3.57 15.33
CA ASN A 264 -15.05 -2.55 14.30
C ASN A 264 -13.67 -2.09 13.81
N GLU A 265 -13.61 -1.75 12.54
CA GLU A 265 -12.38 -1.25 11.89
C GLU A 265 -12.39 0.28 11.78
N SER A 266 -12.86 0.98 12.82
CA SER A 266 -12.71 2.44 12.90
C SER A 266 -11.24 2.78 12.78
N GLN A 267 -10.92 3.61 11.81
CA GLN A 267 -9.56 3.97 11.44
C GLN A 267 -8.94 4.96 12.44
N GLU A 268 -7.68 5.30 12.20
CA GLU A 268 -6.91 6.31 12.95
C GLU A 268 -6.81 6.00 14.43
N ARG A 269 -6.49 4.71 14.72
CA ARG A 269 -6.24 4.22 16.07
C ARG A 269 -4.95 3.42 16.15
N TYR A 270 -4.32 3.48 17.32
CA TYR A 270 -3.17 2.67 17.69
C TYR A 270 -3.39 2.05 19.06
N VAL A 271 -2.79 0.87 19.27
CA VAL A 271 -2.69 0.24 20.59
C VAL A 271 -1.26 0.38 21.07
N LEU A 272 -1.09 0.94 22.27
CA LEU A 272 0.22 1.19 22.88
C LEU A 272 0.35 0.43 24.19
N ALA A 273 1.59 0.02 24.51
CA ALA A 273 1.97 -0.33 25.87
C ALA A 273 2.92 0.74 26.43
N ILE A 274 2.57 1.30 27.56
CA ILE A 274 3.36 2.31 28.27
C ILE A 274 3.61 1.92 29.73
N HIS A 275 4.77 2.27 30.26
CA HIS A 275 5.03 2.06 31.68
C HIS A 275 4.16 3.02 32.52
N LYS A 276 3.63 2.54 33.64
CA LYS A 276 2.72 3.33 34.51
C LYS A 276 3.32 4.64 35.00
N ASP A 277 4.64 4.71 35.18
CA ASP A 277 5.32 5.93 35.60
C ASP A 277 5.30 7.02 34.55
N ASN A 278 5.16 6.66 33.27
CA ASN A 278 5.09 7.58 32.14
C ASN A 278 3.66 8.12 31.88
N LYS A 279 2.64 7.59 32.59
CA LYS A 279 1.24 7.93 32.39
C LYS A 279 1.00 9.44 32.33
N ASN A 280 1.39 10.18 33.38
CA ASN A 280 1.11 11.62 33.49
C ASN A 280 1.82 12.44 32.39
N ALA A 281 3.01 12.01 31.96
CA ALA A 281 3.74 12.68 30.88
C ALA A 281 3.08 12.43 29.52
N PHE A 282 2.67 11.18 29.26
CA PHE A 282 1.93 10.79 28.07
C PHE A 282 0.59 11.52 27.95
N GLU A 283 -0.20 11.56 29.01
CA GLU A 283 -1.50 12.27 29.04
C GLU A 283 -1.35 13.78 28.72
N LYS A 284 -0.29 14.44 29.21
CA LYS A 284 0.01 15.83 28.87
C LYS A 284 0.32 16.02 27.38
N ILE A 285 1.00 15.04 26.74
CA ILE A 285 1.26 15.09 25.31
C ILE A 285 -0.06 14.94 24.54
N CYS A 286 -0.89 13.96 24.85
CA CYS A 286 -2.20 13.78 24.23
C CYS A 286 -3.08 15.03 24.35
N GLN A 287 -3.13 15.64 25.53
CA GLN A 287 -3.88 16.88 25.76
C GLN A 287 -3.36 18.05 24.92
N ARG A 288 -2.03 18.20 24.79
CA ARG A 288 -1.41 19.23 23.96
C ARG A 288 -1.77 19.06 22.48
N GLU A 289 -1.71 17.83 21.98
CA GLU A 289 -2.02 17.52 20.57
C GLU A 289 -3.54 17.40 20.33
N ARG A 290 -4.37 17.52 21.36
CA ARG A 290 -5.82 17.31 21.29
C ARG A 290 -6.17 15.94 20.68
N CYS A 291 -5.32 14.95 20.95
CA CYS A 291 -5.51 13.59 20.52
C CYS A 291 -6.30 12.80 21.56
N GLU A 292 -7.35 12.13 21.12
CA GLU A 292 -8.12 11.24 21.98
C GLU A 292 -7.29 10.02 22.38
N TYR A 293 -7.47 9.55 23.60
CA TYR A 293 -6.82 8.35 24.12
C TYR A 293 -7.64 7.75 25.29
N ALA A 294 -7.47 6.47 25.50
CA ALA A 294 -8.01 5.81 26.70
C ALA A 294 -7.06 4.72 27.20
N ILE A 295 -6.87 4.67 28.53
CA ILE A 295 -6.23 3.53 29.18
C ILE A 295 -7.30 2.47 29.38
N VAL A 296 -7.27 1.45 28.52
CA VAL A 296 -8.34 0.44 28.45
C VAL A 296 -8.06 -0.81 29.28
N GLY A 297 -6.82 -0.99 29.74
CA GLY A 297 -6.46 -2.16 30.51
C GLY A 297 -4.97 -2.22 30.87
N HIS A 298 -4.50 -3.41 31.10
CA HIS A 298 -3.10 -3.69 31.46
C HIS A 298 -2.65 -5.07 31.01
N THR A 299 -1.34 -5.26 30.90
CA THR A 299 -0.72 -6.56 30.59
C THR A 299 -0.70 -7.47 31.82
N THR A 300 -0.83 -8.79 31.59
CA THR A 300 -0.87 -9.82 32.64
C THR A 300 0.14 -10.93 32.35
N LYS A 301 0.50 -11.71 33.38
CA LYS A 301 1.36 -12.91 33.22
C LYS A 301 0.66 -14.07 32.55
N GLU A 302 -0.64 -14.21 32.79
CA GLU A 302 -1.44 -15.26 32.19
C GLU A 302 -1.57 -14.98 30.69
N MET A 303 -1.09 -15.87 29.84
CA MET A 303 -1.12 -15.71 28.37
C MET A 303 -2.53 -15.91 27.81
N SER A 304 -3.42 -14.97 28.14
CA SER A 304 -4.83 -14.95 27.72
C SER A 304 -5.26 -13.53 27.37
N VAL A 305 -6.30 -13.45 26.58
CA VAL A 305 -7.02 -12.18 26.31
C VAL A 305 -8.31 -12.23 27.10
N LYS A 306 -8.45 -11.29 28.05
CA LYS A 306 -9.66 -11.13 28.86
C LYS A 306 -10.29 -9.77 28.59
N LEU A 307 -11.47 -9.75 28.01
CA LEU A 307 -12.30 -8.57 27.80
C LEU A 307 -13.44 -8.60 28.81
N TYR A 308 -13.44 -7.69 29.77
CA TYR A 308 -14.47 -7.60 30.79
C TYR A 308 -15.53 -6.57 30.42
N ASP A 309 -16.78 -6.96 30.47
CA ASP A 309 -17.93 -6.08 30.32
C ASP A 309 -18.54 -5.79 31.70
N GLU A 310 -18.34 -4.56 32.18
CA GLU A 310 -18.85 -4.12 33.48
C GLU A 310 -20.38 -4.04 33.52
N GLN A 311 -21.03 -3.71 32.39
CA GLN A 311 -22.47 -3.56 32.30
C GLN A 311 -23.19 -4.91 32.48
N ASN A 312 -22.71 -5.94 31.79
CA ASN A 312 -23.29 -7.30 31.83
C ASN A 312 -22.59 -8.18 32.87
N LYS A 313 -21.53 -7.71 33.52
CA LYS A 313 -20.71 -8.44 34.52
C LYS A 313 -20.24 -9.80 34.02
N ASN A 314 -19.79 -9.84 32.78
CA ASN A 314 -19.30 -11.05 32.11
C ASN A 314 -18.03 -10.76 31.31
N TYR A 315 -17.49 -11.82 30.70
CA TYR A 315 -16.33 -11.75 29.80
C TYR A 315 -16.78 -12.15 28.40
N PRO A 316 -17.07 -11.18 27.51
CA PRO A 316 -17.33 -11.48 26.09
C PRO A 316 -16.16 -12.21 25.40
N VAL A 317 -14.93 -11.96 25.86
CA VAL A 317 -13.73 -12.69 25.44
C VAL A 317 -12.95 -13.12 26.67
N ASP A 318 -12.70 -14.43 26.80
CA ASP A 318 -11.80 -15.04 27.79
C ASP A 318 -11.16 -16.26 27.16
N VAL A 319 -10.06 -16.04 26.43
CA VAL A 319 -9.42 -17.09 25.62
C VAL A 319 -7.91 -17.10 25.81
N PRO A 320 -7.27 -18.26 25.84
CA PRO A 320 -5.82 -18.34 25.83
C PRO A 320 -5.26 -17.91 24.48
N LEU A 321 -4.09 -17.25 24.46
CA LEU A 321 -3.42 -16.83 23.23
C LEU A 321 -3.10 -18.00 22.30
N SER A 322 -2.85 -19.20 22.83
CA SER A 322 -2.63 -20.42 22.04
C SER A 322 -3.84 -20.83 21.21
N MET A 323 -5.06 -20.42 21.59
CA MET A 323 -6.27 -20.65 20.80
C MET A 323 -6.37 -19.67 19.62
N LEU A 324 -5.90 -18.42 19.82
CA LEU A 324 -5.95 -17.39 18.78
C LEU A 324 -4.78 -17.54 17.78
N PHE A 325 -3.62 -17.93 18.26
CA PHE A 325 -2.37 -17.99 17.50
C PHE A 325 -1.73 -19.41 17.54
N GLY A 326 -2.57 -20.43 17.59
CA GLY A 326 -2.10 -21.82 17.52
C GLY A 326 -1.49 -22.18 16.16
N ASP A 327 -0.97 -23.39 16.06
CA ASP A 327 -0.42 -23.91 14.81
C ASP A 327 -1.54 -24.03 13.77
N LEU A 328 -1.51 -23.15 12.76
CA LEU A 328 -2.42 -23.25 11.63
C LEU A 328 -2.01 -24.46 10.76
N PRO A 329 -2.98 -25.21 10.22
CA PRO A 329 -2.66 -26.28 9.28
C PRO A 329 -1.94 -25.68 8.06
N ILE A 330 -0.87 -26.34 7.63
CA ILE A 330 -0.15 -25.96 6.41
C ILE A 330 -1.08 -26.23 5.23
N THR A 331 -1.33 -25.21 4.45
CA THR A 331 -2.05 -25.36 3.18
C THR A 331 -1.07 -25.82 2.12
N GLU A 332 -1.23 -27.04 1.61
CA GLU A 332 -0.47 -27.54 0.48
C GLU A 332 -1.21 -27.23 -0.82
N MET A 333 -0.53 -26.57 -1.75
CA MET A 333 -1.03 -26.30 -3.09
C MET A 333 -0.23 -27.12 -4.09
N GLU A 334 -0.89 -28.04 -4.80
CA GLU A 334 -0.28 -28.79 -5.89
C GLU A 334 -0.40 -27.99 -7.18
N VAL A 335 0.71 -27.39 -7.61
CA VAL A 335 0.78 -26.59 -8.84
C VAL A 335 1.48 -27.41 -9.93
N LYS A 336 0.76 -27.68 -11.04
CA LYS A 336 1.30 -28.37 -12.21
C LYS A 336 1.97 -27.37 -13.15
N GLU A 337 3.10 -27.77 -13.73
CA GLU A 337 3.73 -26.96 -14.77
C GLU A 337 2.83 -26.81 -15.99
N GLU A 338 2.70 -25.58 -16.44
CA GLU A 338 2.04 -25.26 -17.70
C GLU A 338 3.06 -24.83 -18.74
N SER A 339 2.86 -25.27 -19.97
CA SER A 339 3.67 -24.80 -21.09
C SER A 339 3.31 -23.35 -21.38
N VAL A 340 4.26 -22.45 -21.19
CA VAL A 340 4.14 -21.09 -21.68
C VAL A 340 4.11 -21.15 -23.22
N GLU A 341 2.96 -20.88 -23.81
CA GLU A 341 2.88 -20.76 -25.26
C GLU A 341 3.80 -19.61 -25.69
N THR A 342 4.79 -19.95 -26.50
CA THR A 342 5.55 -18.92 -27.21
C THR A 342 4.62 -18.35 -28.26
N LEU A 343 4.05 -17.17 -28.00
CA LEU A 343 3.33 -16.43 -29.02
C LEU A 343 4.27 -16.26 -30.21
N ASN A 344 3.82 -16.69 -31.39
CA ASN A 344 4.55 -16.49 -32.62
C ASN A 344 4.82 -15.01 -32.82
N GLU A 345 6.01 -14.68 -33.29
CA GLU A 345 6.37 -13.30 -33.63
C GLU A 345 5.32 -12.78 -34.62
N ASP A 346 4.54 -11.76 -34.22
CA ASP A 346 3.60 -11.12 -35.12
C ASP A 346 4.35 -10.61 -36.35
N ASN A 347 3.86 -10.96 -37.52
CA ASN A 347 4.36 -10.41 -38.78
C ASN A 347 4.03 -8.91 -38.81
N SER A 348 5.00 -8.09 -38.47
CA SER A 348 4.90 -6.62 -38.44
C SER A 348 4.95 -5.97 -39.83
N GLU A 349 4.69 -6.72 -40.91
CA GLU A 349 4.91 -6.27 -42.28
C GLU A 349 3.90 -5.22 -42.78
N ASP A 350 2.72 -5.06 -42.11
CA ASP A 350 1.68 -4.14 -42.51
C ASP A 350 1.37 -3.05 -41.46
N ILE A 351 2.32 -2.67 -40.61
CA ILE A 351 2.09 -1.68 -39.55
C ILE A 351 2.25 -0.26 -40.09
N ASP A 352 1.18 0.55 -40.03
CA ASP A 352 1.31 2.02 -40.20
C ASP A 352 1.96 2.62 -38.94
N LEU A 353 3.21 3.01 -39.09
CA LEU A 353 4.00 3.55 -37.99
C LEU A 353 3.39 4.83 -37.41
N SER A 354 2.80 5.70 -38.23
CA SER A 354 2.20 6.98 -37.77
C SER A 354 0.93 6.74 -36.95
N ASP A 355 0.07 5.83 -37.40
CA ASP A 355 -1.14 5.43 -36.68
C ASP A 355 -0.78 4.73 -35.37
N SER A 356 0.21 3.82 -35.40
CA SER A 356 0.69 3.09 -34.22
C SER A 356 1.28 4.02 -33.16
N ILE A 357 2.13 4.96 -33.54
CA ILE A 357 2.68 5.95 -32.62
C ILE A 357 1.54 6.77 -31.98
N THR A 358 0.57 7.21 -32.79
CA THR A 358 -0.57 7.99 -32.30
C THR A 358 -1.39 7.19 -31.29
N LYS A 359 -1.71 5.93 -31.58
CA LYS A 359 -2.48 5.05 -30.67
C LYS A 359 -1.73 4.80 -29.36
N VAL A 360 -0.44 4.48 -29.43
CA VAL A 360 0.39 4.26 -28.24
C VAL A 360 0.47 5.51 -27.36
N LEU A 361 0.71 6.68 -27.95
CA LEU A 361 0.78 7.94 -27.19
C LEU A 361 -0.56 8.34 -26.58
N GLN A 362 -1.66 7.94 -27.21
CA GLN A 362 -3.02 8.20 -26.73
C GLN A 362 -3.53 7.11 -25.77
N HIS A 363 -2.82 6.01 -25.62
CA HIS A 363 -3.23 4.95 -24.70
C HIS A 363 -3.24 5.47 -23.26
N PRO A 364 -4.30 5.22 -22.45
CA PRO A 364 -4.41 5.79 -21.10
C PRO A 364 -3.20 5.50 -20.20
N THR A 365 -2.58 4.32 -20.32
CA THR A 365 -1.35 3.98 -19.59
C THR A 365 -0.16 4.86 -19.97
N VAL A 366 -0.08 5.37 -21.20
CA VAL A 366 1.06 6.15 -21.73
C VAL A 366 0.80 7.66 -21.68
N SER A 367 -0.44 8.09 -21.94
CA SER A 367 -0.81 9.50 -22.04
C SER A 367 -0.52 10.28 -20.74
N SER A 368 -0.56 11.62 -20.80
CA SER A 368 -0.21 12.50 -19.68
C SER A 368 -0.97 12.16 -18.39
N LYS A 369 -0.23 12.10 -17.28
CA LYS A 369 -0.74 11.91 -15.92
C LYS A 369 -0.75 13.20 -15.11
N SER A 370 -0.63 14.37 -15.75
CA SER A 370 -0.48 15.64 -15.05
C SER A 370 -1.59 15.87 -14.01
N PHE A 371 -2.83 15.47 -14.30
CA PHE A 371 -3.93 15.62 -13.36
C PHE A 371 -3.73 14.75 -12.10
N LEU A 372 -3.25 13.50 -12.24
CA LEU A 372 -2.97 12.60 -11.12
C LEU A 372 -1.83 13.13 -10.23
N ILE A 373 -0.87 13.81 -10.85
CA ILE A 373 0.28 14.39 -10.15
C ILE A 373 -0.13 15.66 -9.40
N THR A 374 -0.98 16.50 -9.99
CA THR A 374 -1.26 17.85 -9.49
C THR A 374 -2.38 17.93 -8.46
N ILE A 375 -3.17 16.88 -8.25
CA ILE A 375 -4.20 16.84 -7.20
C ILE A 375 -3.63 16.67 -5.80
N GLY A 376 -2.44 16.09 -5.66
CA GLY A 376 -1.75 15.91 -4.39
C GLY A 376 -0.74 17.01 -4.08
N ASP A 377 -0.48 17.24 -2.80
CA ASP A 377 0.63 18.06 -2.35
C ASP A 377 1.94 17.34 -2.63
N ARG A 378 2.79 17.93 -3.47
CA ARG A 378 4.03 17.32 -3.96
C ARG A 378 5.27 17.77 -3.21
N THR A 379 5.22 18.93 -2.57
CA THR A 379 6.39 19.62 -2.00
C THR A 379 6.18 20.08 -0.56
N VAL A 380 5.07 19.71 0.06
CA VAL A 380 4.82 19.99 1.49
C VAL A 380 5.94 19.38 2.34
N SER A 381 6.21 19.92 3.52
CA SER A 381 7.34 19.62 4.39
C SER A 381 8.70 20.23 3.99
N GLY A 382 8.93 20.57 2.72
CA GLY A 382 10.21 21.09 2.24
C GLY A 382 11.37 20.09 2.18
N MET A 383 11.04 18.78 2.29
CA MET A 383 12.03 17.68 2.22
C MET A 383 12.06 16.99 0.85
N VAL A 384 11.35 17.49 -0.12
CA VAL A 384 11.36 16.98 -1.49
C VAL A 384 12.51 17.61 -2.25
N ALA A 385 13.50 16.82 -2.64
CA ALA A 385 14.68 17.31 -3.36
C ALA A 385 14.40 17.52 -4.86
N ARG A 386 13.47 16.73 -5.44
CA ARG A 386 13.02 16.85 -6.83
C ARG A 386 11.52 16.70 -6.91
N ASP A 387 10.87 17.67 -7.59
CA ASP A 387 9.46 17.56 -7.96
C ASP A 387 9.29 16.50 -9.06
N GLN A 388 8.13 15.90 -9.14
CA GLN A 388 7.77 14.97 -10.23
C GLN A 388 7.75 15.67 -11.59
N LEU A 389 7.23 16.89 -11.65
CA LEU A 389 7.21 17.71 -12.86
C LEU A 389 8.46 18.60 -12.89
N VAL A 390 9.27 18.47 -13.93
CA VAL A 390 10.57 19.13 -14.03
C VAL A 390 10.63 20.12 -15.21
N GLY A 391 11.70 20.92 -15.23
CA GLY A 391 11.92 21.94 -16.23
C GLY A 391 11.09 23.21 -16.02
N PRO A 392 11.36 24.29 -16.77
CA PRO A 392 10.73 25.60 -16.58
C PRO A 392 9.23 25.60 -16.87
N TYR A 393 8.75 24.65 -17.68
CA TYR A 393 7.33 24.49 -18.03
C TYR A 393 6.63 23.38 -17.28
N GLN A 394 7.33 22.64 -16.41
CA GLN A 394 6.81 21.52 -15.62
C GLN A 394 6.06 20.47 -16.48
N VAL A 395 6.63 20.08 -17.61
CA VAL A 395 6.05 19.10 -18.56
C VAL A 395 6.70 17.73 -18.44
N PRO A 396 8.04 17.58 -18.47
CA PRO A 396 8.66 16.27 -18.27
C PRO A 396 8.35 15.72 -16.87
N VAL A 397 8.10 14.42 -16.78
CA VAL A 397 7.80 13.72 -15.52
C VAL A 397 9.01 12.90 -15.12
N SER A 398 9.45 13.03 -13.87
CA SER A 398 10.50 12.21 -13.28
C SER A 398 9.98 10.81 -12.97
N ASP A 399 10.73 9.77 -13.31
CA ASP A 399 10.39 8.36 -13.05
C ASP A 399 10.83 7.89 -11.64
N TYR A 400 11.42 8.79 -10.85
CA TYR A 400 11.79 8.55 -9.47
C TYR A 400 11.38 9.71 -8.56
N SER A 401 11.22 9.42 -7.28
CA SER A 401 11.09 10.41 -6.21
C SER A 401 12.42 10.54 -5.50
N LEU A 402 12.80 11.77 -5.12
CA LEU A 402 14.03 12.07 -4.39
C LEU A 402 13.75 13.00 -3.20
N SER A 403 14.06 12.54 -2.01
CA SER A 403 13.82 13.28 -0.76
C SER A 403 15.10 13.54 0.01
N LEU A 404 15.08 14.58 0.86
CA LEU A 404 16.13 14.89 1.83
C LEU A 404 15.88 14.18 3.16
N ARG A 405 16.95 13.90 3.90
CA ARG A 405 16.86 13.41 5.30
C ARG A 405 16.80 14.55 6.31
N SER A 406 17.39 15.70 6.00
CA SER A 406 17.37 16.86 6.88
C SER A 406 17.46 18.16 6.09
N TYR A 407 17.16 19.27 6.74
CA TYR A 407 17.30 20.62 6.16
C TYR A 407 18.75 21.10 6.10
N THR A 408 19.69 20.37 6.68
CA THR A 408 21.08 20.80 6.84
C THR A 408 22.09 19.87 6.15
N SER A 409 21.61 18.83 5.45
CA SER A 409 22.47 17.93 4.67
C SER A 409 21.87 17.65 3.29
N ASN A 410 22.72 17.21 2.36
CA ASN A 410 22.29 16.75 1.03
C ASN A 410 21.97 15.25 0.99
N ASN A 411 22.05 14.55 2.11
CA ASN A 411 21.72 13.13 2.16
C ASN A 411 20.22 12.92 1.96
N GLY A 412 19.85 11.86 1.27
CA GLY A 412 18.45 11.59 0.95
C GLY A 412 18.12 10.12 0.70
N GLU A 413 16.94 9.91 0.18
CA GLU A 413 16.46 8.62 -0.34
C GLU A 413 15.86 8.81 -1.74
N VAL A 414 16.11 7.83 -2.60
CA VAL A 414 15.44 7.70 -3.89
C VAL A 414 14.44 6.54 -3.85
N LEU A 415 13.24 6.77 -4.44
CA LEU A 415 12.23 5.74 -4.67
C LEU A 415 11.89 5.65 -6.14
N SER A 416 11.54 4.43 -6.57
CA SER A 416 11.02 4.16 -7.90
C SER A 416 10.08 2.97 -7.88
N ILE A 417 9.25 2.85 -8.94
CA ILE A 417 8.29 1.75 -9.09
C ILE A 417 8.52 1.08 -10.44
N GLY A 418 8.26 -0.23 -10.50
CA GLY A 418 8.21 -1.01 -11.74
C GLY A 418 7.11 -2.06 -11.70
N GLU A 419 6.42 -2.25 -12.84
CA GLU A 419 5.36 -3.25 -13.01
C GLU A 419 5.21 -3.64 -14.49
N LYS A 420 4.92 -4.92 -14.77
CA LYS A 420 4.75 -5.43 -16.15
C LYS A 420 3.71 -6.55 -16.22
N PRO A 421 2.46 -6.34 -15.80
CA PRO A 421 1.48 -7.41 -15.66
C PRO A 421 1.04 -8.04 -16.99
N THR A 422 0.96 -7.27 -18.08
CA THR A 422 0.55 -7.81 -19.40
C THR A 422 1.53 -8.84 -19.93
N ILE A 423 2.80 -8.72 -19.57
CA ILE A 423 3.83 -9.74 -19.89
C ILE A 423 3.57 -11.05 -19.12
N ALA A 424 2.92 -11.00 -17.96
CA ALA A 424 2.65 -12.21 -17.19
C ALA A 424 1.69 -13.17 -17.89
N LEU A 425 0.80 -12.68 -18.77
CA LEU A 425 -0.06 -13.50 -19.60
C LEU A 425 0.72 -14.35 -20.61
N ILE A 426 1.95 -13.95 -20.91
CA ILE A 426 2.83 -14.63 -21.86
C ILE A 426 3.92 -15.39 -21.12
N ASN A 427 4.56 -14.75 -20.15
CA ASN A 427 5.67 -15.28 -19.38
C ASN A 427 5.75 -14.63 -17.99
N PRO A 428 5.15 -15.26 -16.97
CA PRO A 428 5.13 -14.73 -15.61
C PRO A 428 6.51 -14.45 -15.03
N ALA A 429 7.47 -15.34 -15.29
CA ALA A 429 8.86 -15.17 -14.85
C ALA A 429 9.54 -13.94 -15.48
N ALA A 430 9.26 -13.68 -16.76
CA ALA A 430 9.79 -12.51 -17.46
C ALA A 430 9.14 -11.22 -16.91
N SER A 431 7.82 -11.24 -16.66
CA SER A 431 7.08 -10.13 -16.07
C SER A 431 7.74 -9.62 -14.79
N MET A 432 8.04 -10.53 -13.87
CA MET A 432 8.62 -10.16 -12.57
C MET A 432 10.07 -9.67 -12.67
N ARG A 433 10.88 -10.30 -13.56
CA ARG A 433 12.23 -9.77 -13.83
C ARG A 433 12.20 -8.38 -14.44
N MET A 434 11.25 -8.13 -15.35
CA MET A 434 11.10 -6.82 -15.99
C MET A 434 10.54 -5.76 -15.01
N ALA A 435 9.64 -6.13 -14.09
CA ALA A 435 9.17 -5.23 -13.06
C ALA A 435 10.32 -4.75 -12.16
N LEU A 436 11.19 -5.66 -11.70
CA LEU A 436 12.39 -5.26 -10.96
C LEU A 436 13.34 -4.43 -11.83
N GLY A 437 13.57 -4.84 -13.09
CA GLY A 437 14.41 -4.10 -14.04
C GLY A 437 13.91 -2.67 -14.26
N GLU A 438 12.59 -2.47 -14.39
CA GLU A 438 12.00 -1.14 -14.54
C GLU A 438 12.21 -0.28 -13.28
N ALA A 439 11.96 -0.81 -12.09
CA ALA A 439 12.21 -0.09 -10.86
C ALA A 439 13.68 0.36 -10.74
N LEU A 440 14.63 -0.53 -11.06
CA LEU A 440 16.05 -0.20 -11.01
C LEU A 440 16.47 0.80 -12.09
N THR A 441 15.91 0.73 -13.28
CA THR A 441 16.21 1.69 -14.36
C THR A 441 15.58 3.05 -14.10
N ASN A 442 14.38 3.10 -13.52
CA ASN A 442 13.73 4.35 -13.13
C ASN A 442 14.55 5.14 -12.09
N MET A 443 15.22 4.46 -11.15
CA MET A 443 16.10 5.15 -10.19
C MET A 443 17.49 5.50 -10.74
N SER A 444 17.82 5.10 -11.95
CA SER A 444 19.18 5.33 -12.52
C SER A 444 19.53 6.80 -12.76
N GLY A 445 18.56 7.70 -12.67
CA GLY A 445 18.79 9.15 -12.69
C GLY A 445 19.47 9.70 -11.42
N VAL A 446 19.70 8.87 -10.40
CA VAL A 446 20.28 9.25 -9.12
C VAL A 446 21.51 8.39 -8.81
N VAL A 447 22.57 9.00 -8.30
CA VAL A 447 23.79 8.28 -7.90
C VAL A 447 23.54 7.55 -6.58
N ILE A 448 23.60 6.22 -6.60
CA ILE A 448 23.53 5.35 -5.43
C ILE A 448 24.83 4.57 -5.24
N LYS A 449 25.13 4.12 -4.02
CA LYS A 449 26.40 3.39 -3.73
C LYS A 449 26.53 2.04 -4.43
N GLY A 450 25.42 1.47 -4.90
CA GLY A 450 25.37 0.20 -5.60
C GLY A 450 24.07 -0.57 -5.32
N LEU A 451 23.79 -1.57 -6.13
CA LEU A 451 22.54 -2.35 -6.05
C LEU A 451 22.35 -3.07 -4.71
N ASN A 452 23.42 -3.43 -4.02
CA ASN A 452 23.36 -4.05 -2.70
C ASN A 452 22.84 -3.12 -1.58
N ASN A 453 22.66 -1.83 -1.86
CA ASN A 453 22.00 -0.87 -0.98
C ASN A 453 20.53 -0.65 -1.35
N VAL A 454 20.04 -1.26 -2.42
CA VAL A 454 18.63 -1.19 -2.81
C VAL A 454 17.82 -2.16 -1.96
N GLN A 455 16.75 -1.66 -1.38
CA GLN A 455 15.73 -2.43 -0.70
C GLN A 455 14.42 -2.32 -1.47
N VAL A 456 13.66 -3.40 -1.50
CA VAL A 456 12.44 -3.52 -2.31
C VAL A 456 11.27 -3.96 -1.47
N SER A 457 10.12 -3.32 -1.66
CA SER A 457 8.83 -3.89 -1.31
C SER A 457 8.24 -4.57 -2.54
N ALA A 458 7.89 -5.85 -2.42
CA ALA A 458 7.27 -6.62 -3.50
C ALA A 458 5.79 -6.88 -3.20
N ASN A 459 4.89 -6.28 -3.98
CA ASN A 459 3.46 -6.46 -3.84
C ASN A 459 2.95 -7.41 -4.93
N TRP A 460 2.22 -8.45 -4.51
CA TRP A 460 1.75 -9.54 -5.35
C TRP A 460 0.23 -9.52 -5.45
N MET A 461 -0.31 -9.40 -6.65
CA MET A 461 -1.73 -9.50 -6.91
C MET A 461 -1.98 -10.60 -7.93
N ALA A 462 -2.80 -11.57 -7.56
CA ALA A 462 -3.14 -12.74 -8.38
C ALA A 462 -4.57 -13.22 -8.11
N ALA A 463 -5.15 -13.89 -9.10
CA ALA A 463 -6.45 -14.54 -8.98
C ALA A 463 -6.30 -16.03 -8.61
N SER A 464 -5.66 -16.32 -7.45
CA SER A 464 -5.32 -17.67 -7.02
C SER A 464 -6.54 -18.61 -6.96
N GLY A 465 -6.29 -19.91 -7.11
CA GLY A 465 -7.29 -20.98 -7.04
C GLY A 465 -7.54 -21.74 -8.35
N GLU A 466 -6.96 -21.29 -9.46
CA GLU A 466 -6.85 -22.06 -10.71
C GLU A 466 -5.39 -22.38 -11.00
N ASN A 467 -5.10 -23.53 -11.59
CA ASN A 467 -3.71 -24.00 -11.79
C ASN A 467 -2.85 -23.02 -12.58
N SER A 468 -3.41 -22.37 -13.60
CA SER A 468 -2.72 -21.37 -14.41
C SER A 468 -2.27 -20.15 -13.62
N ASP A 469 -3.16 -19.64 -12.76
CA ASP A 469 -2.89 -18.46 -11.92
C ASP A 469 -1.87 -18.79 -10.82
N ASP A 470 -2.01 -19.95 -10.19
CA ASP A 470 -1.10 -20.43 -9.15
C ASP A 470 0.30 -20.76 -9.74
N PHE A 471 0.35 -21.33 -10.95
CA PHE A 471 1.60 -21.52 -11.69
C PHE A 471 2.26 -20.19 -12.05
N ALA A 472 1.47 -19.20 -12.49
CA ALA A 472 1.99 -17.87 -12.80
C ALA A 472 2.59 -17.20 -11.55
N LEU A 473 1.88 -17.26 -10.42
CA LEU A 473 2.35 -16.73 -9.13
C LEU A 473 3.67 -17.40 -8.72
N ARG A 474 3.72 -18.74 -8.69
CA ARG A 474 4.92 -19.51 -8.32
C ARG A 474 6.10 -19.16 -9.22
N SER A 475 5.89 -19.19 -10.54
CA SER A 475 6.92 -18.90 -11.54
C SER A 475 7.47 -17.48 -11.40
N GLY A 476 6.58 -16.50 -11.13
CA GLY A 476 6.95 -15.12 -10.86
C GLY A 476 7.79 -14.96 -9.61
N VAL A 477 7.38 -15.59 -8.50
CA VAL A 477 8.10 -15.55 -7.21
C VAL A 477 9.50 -16.16 -7.34
N GLU A 478 9.61 -17.34 -7.94
CA GLU A 478 10.90 -18.00 -8.16
C GLU A 478 11.85 -17.14 -9.01
N ALA A 479 11.32 -16.51 -10.07
CA ALA A 479 12.12 -15.67 -10.96
C ALA A 479 12.59 -14.38 -10.29
N LEU A 480 11.71 -13.72 -9.51
CA LEU A 480 12.08 -12.51 -8.75
C LEU A 480 13.11 -12.84 -7.67
N SER A 481 12.88 -13.91 -6.91
CA SER A 481 13.81 -14.34 -5.87
C SER A 481 15.21 -14.58 -6.44
N LYS A 482 15.30 -15.31 -7.54
CA LYS A 482 16.59 -15.61 -8.18
C LYS A 482 17.31 -14.35 -8.65
N ILE A 483 16.64 -13.47 -9.39
CA ILE A 483 17.29 -12.25 -9.92
C ILE A 483 17.66 -11.28 -8.78
N ALA A 484 16.87 -11.19 -7.70
CA ALA A 484 17.19 -10.37 -6.55
C ALA A 484 18.47 -10.83 -5.85
N VAL A 485 18.65 -12.15 -5.68
CA VAL A 485 19.88 -12.74 -5.16
C VAL A 485 21.07 -12.47 -6.08
N ASP A 486 20.91 -12.68 -7.39
CA ASP A 486 21.97 -12.46 -8.38
C ASP A 486 22.43 -10.98 -8.39
N LEU A 487 21.52 -10.03 -8.26
CA LEU A 487 21.80 -8.59 -8.20
C LEU A 487 22.16 -8.09 -6.79
N LYS A 488 22.03 -8.93 -5.76
CA LYS A 488 22.20 -8.59 -4.33
C LYS A 488 21.24 -7.48 -3.86
N VAL A 489 20.03 -7.45 -4.43
CA VAL A 489 18.94 -6.56 -4.01
C VAL A 489 18.15 -7.25 -2.90
N SER A 490 17.88 -6.54 -1.81
CA SER A 490 17.13 -7.07 -0.68
C SER A 490 15.61 -6.86 -0.85
N ILE A 491 14.81 -7.87 -0.50
CA ILE A 491 13.34 -7.79 -0.46
C ILE A 491 12.87 -8.04 0.97
N PRO A 492 12.98 -7.06 1.88
CA PRO A 492 12.66 -7.25 3.30
C PRO A 492 11.15 -7.26 3.57
N VAL A 493 10.32 -6.74 2.68
CA VAL A 493 8.88 -6.54 2.90
C VAL A 493 8.10 -6.79 1.60
N GLY A 494 6.86 -7.21 1.77
CA GLY A 494 5.91 -7.39 0.68
C GLY A 494 4.51 -7.66 1.23
N LYS A 495 3.54 -7.61 0.36
CA LYS A 495 2.13 -7.92 0.61
C LYS A 495 1.57 -8.72 -0.54
N ASP A 496 0.50 -9.45 -0.28
CA ASP A 496 -0.24 -10.14 -1.33
C ASP A 496 -1.74 -9.80 -1.31
N SER A 497 -2.38 -9.97 -2.47
CA SER A 497 -3.82 -9.96 -2.67
C SER A 497 -4.13 -11.06 -3.67
N LEU A 498 -4.47 -12.25 -3.15
CA LEU A 498 -4.61 -13.45 -3.99
C LEU A 498 -6.05 -13.68 -4.49
N SER A 499 -6.99 -12.81 -4.14
CA SER A 499 -8.40 -12.88 -4.58
C SER A 499 -8.74 -11.84 -5.67
N MET A 500 -7.84 -11.66 -6.65
CA MET A 500 -7.98 -10.65 -7.71
C MET A 500 -8.89 -11.12 -8.84
N ARG A 501 -10.12 -11.49 -8.48
CA ARG A 501 -11.16 -12.01 -9.37
C ARG A 501 -12.50 -11.36 -9.06
N THR A 502 -13.26 -11.06 -10.11
CA THR A 502 -14.65 -10.59 -10.03
C THR A 502 -15.55 -11.58 -10.74
N LYS A 503 -16.58 -12.07 -10.05
CA LYS A 503 -17.58 -12.98 -10.61
C LYS A 503 -18.98 -12.39 -10.46
N TRP A 504 -19.83 -12.60 -11.46
CA TRP A 504 -21.24 -12.22 -11.39
C TRP A 504 -22.08 -13.01 -12.39
N SER A 505 -23.37 -13.05 -12.14
CA SER A 505 -24.33 -13.65 -13.06
C SER A 505 -25.26 -12.57 -13.60
N GLU A 506 -25.43 -12.54 -14.90
CA GLU A 506 -26.33 -11.62 -15.58
C GLU A 506 -27.01 -12.33 -16.77
N ASN A 507 -28.32 -12.15 -16.93
CA ASN A 507 -29.12 -12.76 -18.04
C ASN A 507 -28.91 -14.29 -18.19
N ASN A 508 -28.83 -15.04 -17.07
CA ASN A 508 -28.54 -16.48 -17.01
C ASN A 508 -27.14 -16.88 -17.55
N SER A 509 -26.21 -15.98 -17.59
CA SER A 509 -24.81 -16.24 -17.95
C SER A 509 -23.92 -15.84 -16.78
N ASP A 510 -22.93 -16.66 -16.45
CA ASP A 510 -21.91 -16.39 -15.46
C ASP A 510 -20.70 -15.75 -16.15
N TYR A 511 -20.24 -14.66 -15.57
CA TYR A 511 -19.07 -13.90 -16.07
C TYR A 511 -17.96 -13.91 -15.04
N GLU A 512 -16.74 -13.85 -15.54
CA GLU A 512 -15.54 -13.78 -14.71
C GLU A 512 -14.50 -12.84 -15.32
N VAL A 513 -13.95 -11.93 -14.51
CA VAL A 513 -12.77 -11.15 -14.85
C VAL A 513 -11.70 -11.37 -13.80
N SER A 514 -10.55 -11.88 -14.24
CA SER A 514 -9.37 -12.13 -13.39
C SER A 514 -8.24 -11.15 -13.72
N SER A 515 -7.51 -10.67 -12.72
CA SER A 515 -6.30 -9.92 -13.02
C SER A 515 -5.20 -10.85 -13.52
N PRO A 516 -4.37 -10.43 -14.49
CA PRO A 516 -3.11 -11.12 -14.73
C PRO A 516 -2.26 -11.07 -13.44
N LEU A 517 -1.29 -11.98 -13.28
CA LEU A 517 -0.29 -11.85 -12.24
C LEU A 517 0.33 -10.45 -12.31
N SER A 518 0.13 -9.67 -11.27
CA SER A 518 0.59 -8.29 -11.18
C SER A 518 1.55 -8.15 -10.01
N GLY A 519 2.84 -8.10 -10.31
CA GLY A 519 3.86 -7.78 -9.33
C GLY A 519 4.23 -6.31 -9.44
N VAL A 520 4.03 -5.55 -8.36
CA VAL A 520 4.47 -4.16 -8.27
C VAL A 520 5.67 -4.09 -7.35
N ILE A 521 6.78 -3.63 -7.90
CA ILE A 521 8.07 -3.53 -7.23
C ILE A 521 8.36 -2.09 -6.90
N THR A 522 8.38 -1.76 -5.62
CA THR A 522 8.80 -0.44 -5.13
C THR A 522 10.21 -0.54 -4.58
N ALA A 523 11.15 0.14 -5.21
CA ALA A 523 12.55 0.14 -4.82
C ALA A 523 12.94 1.43 -4.11
N MET A 524 13.78 1.30 -3.08
CA MET A 524 14.34 2.42 -2.30
C MET A 524 15.84 2.25 -2.16
N ALA A 525 16.59 3.35 -2.22
CA ALA A 525 18.01 3.37 -1.89
C ALA A 525 18.41 4.67 -1.18
N PRO A 526 19.39 4.61 -0.26
CA PRO A 526 19.98 5.81 0.32
C PRO A 526 20.85 6.53 -0.71
N VAL A 527 20.85 7.87 -0.64
CA VAL A 527 21.59 8.78 -1.50
C VAL A 527 22.49 9.67 -0.64
N ASP A 528 23.77 9.75 -0.97
CA ASP A 528 24.72 10.59 -0.21
C ASP A 528 24.60 12.08 -0.57
N ASP A 529 24.31 12.38 -1.84
CA ASP A 529 24.13 13.76 -2.29
C ASP A 529 23.00 13.83 -3.34
N VAL A 530 21.85 14.38 -2.95
CA VAL A 530 20.69 14.54 -3.83
C VAL A 530 20.92 15.50 -4.98
N THR A 531 21.97 16.31 -4.93
CA THR A 531 22.35 17.22 -6.02
C THR A 531 22.96 16.46 -7.20
N GLU A 532 23.51 15.27 -6.96
CA GLU A 532 24.02 14.35 -7.98
C GLU A 532 22.86 13.54 -8.61
N SER A 533 21.89 14.25 -9.20
CA SER A 533 20.74 13.65 -9.86
C SER A 533 20.48 14.34 -11.20
N VAL A 534 20.00 13.56 -12.18
CA VAL A 534 19.59 14.08 -13.49
C VAL A 534 18.08 13.98 -13.63
N THR A 535 17.50 14.86 -14.43
CA THR A 535 16.08 14.92 -14.73
C THR A 535 15.82 14.50 -16.18
N PRO A 536 14.58 14.16 -16.56
CA PRO A 536 14.25 13.87 -17.96
C PRO A 536 14.28 15.11 -18.87
N GLU A 537 14.61 16.29 -18.39
CA GLU A 537 14.82 17.47 -19.20
C GLU A 537 16.11 17.31 -20.03
N LEU A 538 15.98 17.29 -21.35
CA LEU A 538 17.11 17.10 -22.25
C LEU A 538 18.02 18.33 -22.25
N ASN A 539 19.31 18.09 -22.15
CA ASN A 539 20.29 19.14 -22.42
C ASN A 539 20.34 19.41 -23.95
N THR A 540 20.10 20.66 -24.33
CA THR A 540 20.05 21.09 -25.73
C THR A 540 21.39 21.58 -26.29
N SER A 541 22.50 21.35 -25.59
CA SER A 541 23.84 21.70 -26.10
C SER A 541 24.23 20.84 -27.30
N ASP A 542 25.00 21.39 -28.25
CA ASP A 542 25.45 20.70 -29.47
C ASP A 542 26.32 19.45 -29.17
N ASP A 543 26.86 19.36 -27.95
CA ASP A 543 27.71 18.24 -27.50
C ASP A 543 26.92 17.07 -26.91
N THR A 544 25.58 17.12 -26.94
CA THR A 544 24.71 16.08 -26.37
C THR A 544 24.30 15.05 -27.42
N SER A 545 24.44 13.76 -27.10
CA SER A 545 24.00 12.65 -27.96
C SER A 545 22.93 11.81 -27.27
N ILE A 546 21.93 11.40 -28.03
CA ILE A 546 20.91 10.43 -27.58
C ILE A 546 21.40 9.03 -27.95
N LEU A 547 21.52 8.16 -26.96
CA LEU A 547 21.96 6.77 -27.15
C LEU A 547 20.80 5.80 -26.99
N LEU A 548 20.67 4.87 -27.94
CA LEU A 548 19.77 3.72 -27.85
C LEU A 548 20.54 2.47 -27.46
N ILE A 549 20.28 1.93 -26.26
CA ILE A 549 20.88 0.68 -25.80
C ILE A 549 19.91 -0.46 -26.14
N LYS A 550 20.33 -1.40 -27.01
CA LYS A 550 19.58 -2.61 -27.34
C LYS A 550 20.28 -3.82 -26.73
N LEU A 551 19.55 -4.58 -25.91
CA LEU A 551 20.08 -5.78 -25.25
C LEU A 551 20.08 -7.03 -26.16
N ASN A 552 19.25 -7.04 -27.22
CA ASN A 552 19.23 -8.11 -28.23
C ASN A 552 18.76 -7.55 -29.59
N ASN A 553 18.84 -8.37 -30.61
CA ASN A 553 18.44 -8.00 -31.98
C ASN A 553 16.98 -8.42 -32.32
N LYS A 554 16.22 -8.96 -31.37
CA LYS A 554 14.82 -9.35 -31.59
C LYS A 554 13.90 -8.21 -31.15
N ASN A 555 12.97 -7.84 -32.00
CA ASN A 555 11.90 -6.90 -31.69
C ASN A 555 10.71 -7.72 -31.17
N ARG A 556 10.54 -7.79 -29.88
CA ARG A 556 9.39 -8.45 -29.22
C ARG A 556 8.37 -7.41 -28.86
N LEU A 557 7.17 -7.51 -29.40
CA LEU A 557 6.09 -6.55 -29.17
C LEU A 557 5.03 -7.07 -28.20
N ALA A 558 4.90 -8.38 -28.07
CA ALA A 558 3.89 -9.01 -27.21
C ALA A 558 4.00 -8.57 -25.75
N GLY A 559 2.87 -8.24 -25.14
CA GLY A 559 2.78 -7.68 -23.78
C GLY A 559 3.21 -6.21 -23.67
N SER A 560 3.42 -5.53 -24.78
CA SER A 560 3.65 -4.09 -24.84
C SER A 560 2.33 -3.33 -25.05
N ILE A 561 2.31 -2.03 -24.76
CA ILE A 561 1.17 -1.15 -25.06
C ILE A 561 0.80 -1.17 -26.55
N PHE A 562 1.76 -1.44 -27.43
CA PHE A 562 1.49 -1.58 -28.86
C PHE A 562 0.64 -2.82 -29.17
N SER A 563 0.82 -3.90 -28.42
CA SER A 563 0.05 -5.14 -28.60
C SER A 563 -1.30 -5.13 -27.87
N GLU A 564 -1.48 -4.24 -26.93
CA GLU A 564 -2.76 -3.97 -26.25
C GLU A 564 -3.70 -3.18 -27.16
#